data_09b889bfe7c1db50fd14f90b86b224d0
#
_entry.id   09b889bfe7c1db50fd14f90b86b224d0
#
_cell.length_a   1.000
_cell.length_b   1.000
_cell.length_c   1.000
_cell.angle_alpha   90.00
_cell.angle_beta   90.00
_cell.angle_gamma   90.00
#
_symmetry.space_group_name_H-M   'P 1'
#
loop_
_entity.id
_entity.type
_entity.pdbx_description
1 polymer ?
#
loop_
_entity_poly.entity_id
_entity_poly.type
_entity_poly.pdbx_seq_one_letter_code
_entity_poly.pdbx_strand_id
1 'polypeptide(L)'
;WVRQEYDSKQYANFQYFAYDKAGAACVGANAYSNGGRQGNEVVGIRLDGFPRRQGKFFLRVQENSNGGQEMADQKFVIRNPLRGLFPAWTAESLPSTKADDDFSVTLTKLVSGVAMPYQRDQDDPDDAANKGVQFTFHAERNGNPVTDWQPVSVQTSDAAGNNVGGGVAQNNWQDNEDTVVYQYGLWPDEAAWKLRMEFSQQSDFADSELWSVQDIPLEPGRQMDFYNFNNRRGNTNTVFAETDLNGFHLKIFAAKQFTDVPPNSQPQGGLTIQATPSLPEGMRLTIAKLTDDQTNDIGYWDSGWNGGGANGTIYHYGLRDLDGVTNLDLTIALHKSRFVEFTVKPEIAPPVATAAQ
;
A
#
# COMPACT_ATOMS: atom_id res chain seq x y z
N TRP A 1 -22.72 -1.43 2.87
CA TRP A 1 -22.24 -1.66 4.23
C TRP A 1 -22.68 -3.04 4.68
N VAL A 2 -21.77 -3.81 5.27
CA VAL A 2 -22.04 -5.07 5.94
C VAL A 2 -21.82 -4.83 7.43
N ARG A 3 -22.76 -5.29 8.26
CA ARG A 3 -22.63 -5.23 9.71
C ARG A 3 -22.34 -6.64 10.22
N GLN A 4 -21.26 -6.78 10.97
CA GLN A 4 -20.89 -8.02 11.64
C GLN A 4 -20.89 -7.80 13.16
N GLU A 5 -21.46 -8.74 13.88
CA GLU A 5 -21.44 -8.78 15.35
C GLU A 5 -20.68 -10.03 15.78
N TYR A 6 -19.73 -9.87 16.70
CA TYR A 6 -18.97 -11.00 17.27
C TYR A 6 -18.62 -10.74 18.73
N ASP A 7 -18.33 -11.81 19.46
CA ASP A 7 -17.88 -11.71 20.85
C ASP A 7 -16.45 -11.17 20.91
N SER A 8 -16.26 -9.99 21.50
CA SER A 8 -14.97 -9.31 21.62
C SER A 8 -13.93 -10.07 22.45
N LYS A 9 -14.31 -11.16 23.12
CA LYS A 9 -13.38 -12.04 23.83
C LYS A 9 -12.56 -12.92 22.89
N GLN A 10 -13.03 -13.08 21.65
CA GLN A 10 -12.31 -13.78 20.59
C GLN A 10 -11.80 -12.73 19.62
N TYR A 11 -10.53 -12.37 19.73
CA TYR A 11 -9.90 -11.50 18.75
C TYR A 11 -9.79 -12.24 17.42
N ALA A 12 -10.67 -11.92 16.51
CA ALA A 12 -10.69 -12.50 15.19
C ALA A 12 -10.43 -11.41 14.14
N ASN A 13 -9.47 -11.65 13.28
CA ASN A 13 -9.18 -10.78 12.14
C ASN A 13 -9.91 -11.34 10.93
N PHE A 14 -10.83 -10.57 10.34
CA PHE A 14 -11.63 -11.01 9.22
C PHE A 14 -11.18 -10.34 7.93
N GLN A 15 -11.11 -11.12 6.86
CA GLN A 15 -10.96 -10.64 5.49
C GLN A 15 -12.28 -10.78 4.74
N TYR A 16 -12.55 -9.84 3.85
CA TYR A 16 -13.79 -9.78 3.10
C TYR A 16 -13.48 -9.72 1.61
N PHE A 17 -14.14 -10.56 0.84
CA PHE A 17 -13.95 -10.66 -0.59
C PHE A 17 -15.30 -10.59 -1.30
N ALA A 18 -15.41 -9.74 -2.30
CA ALA A 18 -16.55 -9.72 -3.20
C ALA A 18 -16.21 -10.55 -4.45
N TYR A 19 -17.03 -11.54 -4.75
CA TYR A 19 -16.87 -12.40 -5.91
C TYR A 19 -17.97 -12.12 -6.93
N ASP A 20 -17.62 -12.16 -8.18
CA ASP A 20 -18.60 -12.20 -9.27
C ASP A 20 -19.14 -13.63 -9.48
N LYS A 21 -20.08 -13.77 -10.44
CA LYS A 21 -20.63 -15.08 -10.80
C LYS A 21 -19.62 -16.03 -11.48
N ALA A 22 -18.54 -15.49 -12.02
CA ALA A 22 -17.47 -16.26 -12.67
C ALA A 22 -16.40 -16.70 -11.67
N GLY A 23 -16.47 -16.23 -10.41
CA GLY A 23 -15.54 -16.57 -9.36
C GLY A 23 -14.35 -15.59 -9.25
N ALA A 24 -14.29 -14.54 -10.06
CA ALA A 24 -13.26 -13.51 -9.87
C ALA A 24 -13.54 -12.72 -8.59
N ALA A 25 -12.51 -12.50 -7.79
CA ALA A 25 -12.60 -11.80 -6.52
C ALA A 25 -11.98 -10.41 -6.58
N CYS A 26 -12.56 -9.49 -5.82
CA CYS A 26 -11.95 -8.22 -5.49
C CYS A 26 -11.75 -8.15 -3.97
N VAL A 27 -10.54 -7.83 -3.56
CA VAL A 27 -10.19 -7.55 -2.18
C VAL A 27 -10.33 -6.04 -1.96
N GLY A 28 -11.17 -5.66 -1.06
CA GLY A 28 -11.35 -4.24 -0.77
C GLY A 28 -12.44 -4.03 0.25
N ALA A 29 -12.09 -4.18 1.51
CA ALA A 29 -12.95 -3.75 2.58
C ALA A 29 -12.12 -3.00 3.61
N ASN A 30 -12.38 -1.71 3.73
CA ASN A 30 -11.99 -1.00 4.94
C ASN A 30 -13.00 -1.35 6.03
N ALA A 31 -12.56 -2.05 7.05
CA ALA A 31 -13.37 -2.31 8.23
C ALA A 31 -13.28 -1.11 9.18
N TYR A 32 -14.42 -0.55 9.55
CA TYR A 32 -14.52 0.41 10.64
C TYR A 32 -15.08 -0.31 11.87
N SER A 33 -14.28 -0.44 12.90
CA SER A 33 -14.74 -0.89 14.21
C SER A 33 -15.39 0.29 14.93
N ASN A 34 -16.69 0.16 15.22
CA ASN A 34 -17.32 1.00 16.24
C ASN A 34 -17.49 0.13 17.47
N GLY A 35 -16.69 0.38 18.51
CA GLY A 35 -16.71 -0.36 19.76
C GLY A 35 -18.13 -0.56 20.31
N GLY A 36 -18.56 -1.80 20.37
CA GLY A 36 -19.81 -2.20 21.02
C GLY A 36 -19.66 -2.16 22.54
N ARG A 37 -20.76 -1.91 23.25
CA ARG A 37 -20.76 -2.01 24.70
C ARG A 37 -20.74 -3.48 25.12
N GLN A 38 -19.78 -3.82 26.00
CA GLN A 38 -19.71 -5.08 26.76
C GLN A 38 -19.90 -6.37 25.94
N GLY A 39 -18.86 -6.83 25.29
CA GLY A 39 -18.76 -8.21 24.82
C GLY A 39 -19.20 -8.47 23.37
N ASN A 40 -19.87 -7.54 22.71
CA ASN A 40 -20.20 -7.66 21.29
C ASN A 40 -19.63 -6.47 20.52
N GLU A 41 -18.75 -6.75 19.59
CA GLU A 41 -18.20 -5.74 18.70
C GLU A 41 -19.00 -5.69 17.39
N VAL A 42 -19.32 -4.50 16.93
CA VAL A 42 -20.03 -4.30 15.67
C VAL A 42 -19.06 -3.69 14.69
N VAL A 43 -18.76 -4.40 13.63
CA VAL A 43 -17.91 -3.94 12.53
C VAL A 43 -18.76 -3.55 11.34
N GLY A 44 -18.66 -2.30 10.93
CA GLY A 44 -19.19 -1.84 9.65
C GLY A 44 -18.15 -2.02 8.56
N ILE A 45 -18.48 -2.75 7.50
CA ILE A 45 -17.56 -3.02 6.39
C ILE A 45 -18.02 -2.23 5.18
N ARG A 46 -17.13 -1.44 4.63
CA ARG A 46 -17.31 -0.78 3.34
C ARG A 46 -16.59 -1.58 2.26
N LEU A 47 -17.33 -2.06 1.28
CA LEU A 47 -16.74 -2.65 0.07
C LEU A 47 -16.43 -1.51 -0.91
N ASP A 48 -15.17 -1.33 -1.24
CA ASP A 48 -14.72 -0.34 -2.24
C ASP A 48 -15.03 -0.81 -3.67
N GLY A 49 -15.14 -2.13 -3.87
CA GLY A 49 -15.57 -2.75 -5.10
C GLY A 49 -16.54 -3.93 -4.88
N PHE A 50 -17.53 -4.05 -5.75
CA PHE A 50 -18.39 -5.22 -5.89
C PHE A 50 -18.97 -5.28 -7.32
N PRO A 51 -19.42 -6.45 -7.82
CA PRO A 51 -19.91 -6.61 -9.21
C PRO A 51 -21.20 -5.84 -9.46
N ARG A 52 -21.12 -4.53 -9.68
CA ARG A 52 -22.28 -3.61 -9.75
C ARG A 52 -23.22 -3.90 -10.93
N ARG A 53 -22.71 -4.46 -12.03
CA ARG A 53 -23.52 -4.85 -13.19
C ARG A 53 -24.33 -6.13 -12.98
N GLN A 54 -23.90 -6.97 -12.04
CA GLN A 54 -24.55 -8.25 -11.78
C GLN A 54 -25.71 -8.09 -10.80
N GLY A 55 -26.80 -8.83 -10.98
CA GLY A 55 -27.95 -8.78 -10.07
C GLY A 55 -27.69 -9.44 -8.70
N LYS A 56 -26.66 -10.26 -8.62
CA LYS A 56 -26.20 -10.93 -7.40
C LYS A 56 -24.69 -11.04 -7.44
N PHE A 57 -24.06 -11.03 -6.28
CA PHE A 57 -22.66 -11.33 -6.09
C PHE A 57 -22.47 -12.16 -4.82
N PHE A 58 -21.29 -12.70 -4.60
CA PHE A 58 -20.98 -13.46 -3.40
C PHE A 58 -20.07 -12.62 -2.50
N LEU A 59 -20.38 -12.60 -1.22
CA LEU A 59 -19.50 -12.06 -0.17
C LEU A 59 -18.91 -13.25 0.58
N ARG A 60 -17.59 -13.39 0.56
CA ARG A 60 -16.86 -14.34 1.39
C ARG A 60 -16.31 -13.59 2.60
N VAL A 61 -16.50 -14.15 3.76
CA VAL A 61 -15.91 -13.70 5.03
C VAL A 61 -14.99 -14.79 5.50
N GLN A 62 -13.72 -14.50 5.51
CA GLN A 62 -12.67 -15.41 5.96
C GLN A 62 -12.09 -14.88 7.25
N GLU A 63 -12.05 -15.70 8.26
CA GLU A 63 -11.41 -15.39 9.53
C GLU A 63 -9.93 -15.77 9.45
N ASN A 64 -9.03 -14.87 9.75
CA ASN A 64 -7.60 -15.13 9.84
C ASN A 64 -7.24 -15.44 11.28
N SER A 65 -6.83 -16.67 11.58
CA SER A 65 -6.37 -17.01 12.92
C SER A 65 -4.91 -16.58 13.14
N ASN A 66 -4.66 -15.98 14.28
CA ASN A 66 -3.33 -15.97 14.87
C ASN A 66 -3.06 -17.35 15.50
N GLY A 67 -2.64 -18.35 14.71
CA GLY A 67 -2.29 -19.64 15.31
C GLY A 67 -2.62 -20.91 14.52
N GLY A 68 -3.03 -20.82 13.26
CA GLY A 68 -3.12 -22.00 12.37
C GLY A 68 -4.32 -22.93 12.59
N GLN A 69 -5.37 -22.50 13.27
CA GLN A 69 -6.64 -23.21 13.25
C GLN A 69 -7.46 -22.81 12.02
N GLU A 70 -8.00 -23.80 11.31
CA GLU A 70 -8.98 -23.57 10.24
C GLU A 70 -10.15 -22.77 10.79
N MET A 71 -10.43 -21.65 10.16
CA MET A 71 -11.47 -20.75 10.62
C MET A 71 -12.62 -20.72 9.61
N ALA A 72 -13.77 -20.31 10.11
CA ALA A 72 -15.00 -20.34 9.36
C ALA A 72 -14.90 -19.53 8.06
N ASP A 73 -14.90 -20.21 6.93
CA ASP A 73 -15.06 -19.64 5.62
C ASP A 73 -16.55 -19.60 5.28
N GLN A 74 -17.13 -18.40 5.28
CA GLN A 74 -18.55 -18.22 5.04
C GLN A 74 -18.78 -17.47 3.73
N LYS A 75 -19.62 -18.02 2.87
CA LYS A 75 -19.99 -17.43 1.58
C LYS A 75 -21.46 -17.08 1.56
N PHE A 76 -21.74 -15.81 1.35
CA PHE A 76 -23.09 -15.26 1.31
C PHE A 76 -23.45 -14.81 -0.10
N VAL A 77 -24.70 -15.11 -0.52
CA VAL A 77 -25.26 -14.56 -1.75
C VAL A 77 -25.90 -13.23 -1.44
N ILE A 78 -25.35 -12.16 -2.03
CA ILE A 78 -25.86 -10.81 -1.84
C ILE A 78 -26.64 -10.38 -3.08
N ARG A 79 -27.89 -9.94 -2.88
CA ARG A 79 -28.65 -9.27 -3.96
C ARG A 79 -28.06 -7.89 -4.15
N ASN A 80 -27.68 -7.56 -5.39
CA ASN A 80 -27.13 -6.25 -5.67
C ASN A 80 -28.20 -5.16 -5.55
N PRO A 81 -28.11 -4.26 -4.56
CA PRO A 81 -29.10 -3.20 -4.36
C PRO A 81 -28.96 -2.07 -5.38
N LEU A 82 -27.81 -1.97 -6.06
CA LEU A 82 -27.45 -0.88 -6.97
C LEU A 82 -27.39 -1.34 -8.44
N ARG A 83 -28.03 -2.45 -8.77
CA ARG A 83 -28.08 -2.89 -10.17
C ARG A 83 -28.64 -1.79 -11.06
N GLY A 84 -27.82 -1.33 -12.03
CA GLY A 84 -28.18 -0.26 -12.95
C GLY A 84 -27.53 -0.41 -14.31
N LEU A 85 -27.89 0.50 -15.21
CA LEU A 85 -27.18 0.70 -16.46
C LEU A 85 -26.00 1.63 -16.17
N PHE A 86 -24.80 1.09 -16.24
CA PHE A 86 -23.58 1.85 -16.09
C PHE A 86 -22.97 2.12 -17.47
N PRO A 87 -22.25 3.24 -17.65
CA PRO A 87 -21.49 3.49 -18.87
C PRO A 87 -20.46 2.39 -19.11
N ALA A 88 -19.96 2.28 -20.32
CA ALA A 88 -18.82 1.44 -20.66
C ALA A 88 -17.72 2.33 -21.22
N TRP A 89 -16.49 2.10 -20.77
CA TRP A 89 -15.34 2.76 -21.34
C TRP A 89 -14.78 1.96 -22.51
N THR A 90 -14.15 2.65 -23.45
CA THR A 90 -13.46 2.02 -24.57
C THR A 90 -12.00 1.85 -24.21
N ALA A 91 -11.50 0.62 -24.26
CA ALA A 91 -10.12 0.32 -23.96
C ALA A 91 -9.19 0.81 -25.09
N GLU A 92 -8.05 1.32 -24.69
CA GLU A 92 -6.91 1.56 -25.57
C GLU A 92 -6.23 0.24 -25.91
N SER A 93 -5.57 0.20 -27.07
CA SER A 93 -4.75 -0.96 -27.45
C SER A 93 -3.42 -0.90 -26.71
N LEU A 94 -2.92 -2.03 -26.24
CA LEU A 94 -1.55 -2.17 -25.74
C LEU A 94 -0.59 -2.56 -26.88
N PRO A 95 0.67 -2.11 -26.87
CA PRO A 95 1.23 -1.18 -25.90
C PRO A 95 0.66 0.24 -26.04
N SER A 96 0.55 0.94 -24.92
CA SER A 96 0.10 2.34 -24.86
C SER A 96 1.08 3.17 -24.03
N THR A 97 1.44 4.36 -24.53
CA THR A 97 2.36 5.27 -23.86
C THR A 97 1.62 6.50 -23.36
N LYS A 98 1.86 6.88 -22.12
CA LYS A 98 1.40 8.13 -21.51
C LYS A 98 2.58 8.91 -20.96
N ALA A 99 2.50 10.23 -21.03
CA ALA A 99 3.56 11.12 -20.57
C ALA A 99 3.01 12.15 -19.56
N ASP A 100 3.89 12.54 -18.65
CA ASP A 100 3.72 13.64 -17.70
C ASP A 100 5.02 14.46 -17.72
N ASP A 101 5.02 15.58 -18.43
CA ASP A 101 6.19 16.41 -18.77
C ASP A 101 7.30 15.60 -19.45
N ASP A 102 8.47 15.51 -18.80
CA ASP A 102 9.66 14.82 -19.26
C ASP A 102 9.65 13.31 -19.00
N PHE A 103 8.64 12.82 -18.28
CA PHE A 103 8.48 11.43 -17.84
C PHE A 103 7.40 10.72 -18.67
N SER A 104 7.69 9.53 -19.17
CA SER A 104 6.73 8.71 -19.92
C SER A 104 6.75 7.27 -19.47
N VAL A 105 5.58 6.64 -19.54
CA VAL A 105 5.39 5.21 -19.21
C VAL A 105 4.70 4.54 -20.39
N THR A 106 5.26 3.44 -20.84
CA THR A 106 4.64 2.55 -21.82
C THR A 106 4.14 1.29 -21.12
N LEU A 107 2.83 1.16 -21.00
CA LEU A 107 2.17 -0.06 -20.50
C LEU A 107 2.13 -1.07 -21.65
N THR A 108 2.80 -2.20 -21.48
CA THR A 108 2.91 -3.25 -22.51
C THR A 108 1.93 -4.38 -22.27
N LYS A 109 1.60 -4.68 -21.01
CA LYS A 109 0.74 -5.80 -20.64
C LYS A 109 -0.06 -5.54 -19.39
N LEU A 110 -1.28 -6.06 -19.35
CA LEU A 110 -2.16 -6.09 -18.19
C LEU A 110 -2.86 -7.45 -18.14
N VAL A 111 -2.60 -8.23 -17.10
CA VAL A 111 -3.15 -9.58 -16.93
C VAL A 111 -3.85 -9.70 -15.59
N SER A 112 -5.12 -10.10 -15.59
CA SER A 112 -5.91 -10.38 -14.39
C SER A 112 -5.98 -11.88 -14.11
N GLY A 113 -6.03 -12.25 -12.85
CA GLY A 113 -6.11 -13.63 -12.41
C GLY A 113 -4.76 -14.35 -12.29
N VAL A 114 -3.66 -13.59 -12.19
CA VAL A 114 -2.33 -14.15 -11.91
C VAL A 114 -2.18 -14.47 -10.42
N ALA A 115 -1.37 -15.48 -10.10
CA ALA A 115 -1.01 -15.77 -8.73
C ALA A 115 -0.19 -14.61 -8.14
N MET A 116 -0.49 -14.23 -6.89
CA MET A 116 0.27 -13.20 -6.20
C MET A 116 1.59 -13.78 -5.68
N PRO A 117 2.73 -13.10 -5.91
CA PRO A 117 4.05 -13.69 -5.65
C PRO A 117 4.39 -13.89 -4.16
N TYR A 118 3.60 -13.32 -3.25
CA TYR A 118 3.78 -13.43 -1.79
C TYR A 118 2.72 -14.32 -1.14
N GLN A 119 2.08 -15.21 -1.90
CA GLN A 119 1.20 -16.22 -1.32
C GLN A 119 1.97 -17.12 -0.35
N ARG A 120 1.33 -17.42 0.78
CA ARG A 120 1.87 -18.40 1.72
C ARG A 120 1.71 -19.79 1.10
N ASP A 121 2.64 -20.70 1.40
CA ASP A 121 2.60 -22.10 0.92
C ASP A 121 1.32 -22.86 1.29
N GLN A 122 0.53 -22.31 2.22
CA GLN A 122 -0.74 -22.87 2.70
C GLN A 122 -1.98 -22.32 1.97
N ASP A 123 -1.79 -21.30 1.15
CA ASP A 123 -2.90 -20.66 0.43
C ASP A 123 -3.26 -21.51 -0.80
N ASP A 124 -4.54 -21.77 -1.01
CA ASP A 124 -5.01 -22.42 -2.23
C ASP A 124 -4.70 -21.53 -3.45
N PRO A 125 -3.80 -21.95 -4.34
CA PRO A 125 -3.41 -21.15 -5.50
C PRO A 125 -4.57 -20.95 -6.49
N ASP A 126 -5.59 -21.80 -6.43
CA ASP A 126 -6.78 -21.69 -7.28
C ASP A 126 -7.86 -20.77 -6.69
N ASP A 127 -7.72 -20.39 -5.41
CA ASP A 127 -8.65 -19.43 -4.81
C ASP A 127 -8.50 -18.07 -5.46
N ALA A 128 -9.61 -17.57 -6.01
CA ALA A 128 -9.64 -16.25 -6.64
C ALA A 128 -9.25 -15.09 -5.69
N ALA A 129 -9.38 -15.28 -4.37
CA ALA A 129 -8.90 -14.33 -3.37
C ALA A 129 -7.39 -14.16 -3.38
N ASN A 130 -6.66 -15.19 -3.82
CA ASN A 130 -5.21 -15.22 -3.90
C ASN A 130 -4.69 -14.77 -5.29
N LYS A 131 -5.58 -14.37 -6.18
CA LYS A 131 -5.24 -13.90 -7.53
C LYS A 131 -5.26 -12.39 -7.59
N GLY A 132 -4.32 -11.85 -8.33
CA GLY A 132 -4.16 -10.42 -8.53
C GLY A 132 -4.11 -10.03 -10.00
N VAL A 133 -3.57 -8.87 -10.22
CA VAL A 133 -3.32 -8.29 -11.53
C VAL A 133 -1.84 -8.03 -11.67
N GLN A 134 -1.32 -8.35 -12.84
CA GLN A 134 0.05 -8.08 -13.23
C GLN A 134 0.06 -6.96 -14.27
N PHE A 135 0.87 -5.94 -14.02
CA PHE A 135 1.16 -4.84 -14.95
C PHE A 135 2.60 -4.99 -15.42
N THR A 136 2.82 -4.89 -16.73
CA THR A 136 4.17 -4.85 -17.30
C THR A 136 4.33 -3.54 -18.05
N PHE A 137 5.38 -2.79 -17.72
CA PHE A 137 5.62 -1.47 -18.28
C PHE A 137 7.12 -1.12 -18.28
N HIS A 138 7.49 -0.13 -19.05
CA HIS A 138 8.77 0.57 -18.94
C HIS A 138 8.54 2.07 -18.80
N ALA A 139 9.47 2.71 -18.08
CA ALA A 139 9.44 4.14 -17.86
C ALA A 139 10.70 4.80 -18.44
N GLU A 140 10.51 6.00 -19.00
CA GLU A 140 11.58 6.78 -19.61
C GLU A 140 11.50 8.22 -19.13
N ARG A 141 12.64 8.89 -19.05
CA ARG A 141 12.75 10.32 -18.85
C ARG A 141 13.56 10.94 -19.99
N ASN A 142 12.98 11.90 -20.71
CA ASN A 142 13.58 12.48 -21.92
C ASN A 142 14.01 11.41 -22.95
N GLY A 143 13.25 10.31 -23.07
CA GLY A 143 13.52 9.21 -23.99
C GLY A 143 14.64 8.25 -23.55
N ASN A 144 15.10 8.33 -22.30
CA ASN A 144 16.06 7.41 -21.73
C ASN A 144 15.39 6.57 -20.64
N PRO A 145 15.68 5.26 -20.55
CA PRO A 145 15.18 4.43 -19.47
C PRO A 145 15.57 4.99 -18.10
N VAL A 146 14.63 4.97 -17.14
CA VAL A 146 14.87 5.44 -15.79
C VAL A 146 14.89 4.27 -14.80
N THR A 147 15.83 4.32 -13.86
CA THR A 147 15.98 3.34 -12.79
C THR A 147 15.74 3.95 -11.42
N ASP A 148 15.67 5.27 -11.33
CA ASP A 148 15.50 6.06 -10.12
C ASP A 148 14.03 6.42 -9.82
N TRP A 149 13.07 6.02 -10.66
CA TRP A 149 11.63 6.23 -10.46
C TRP A 149 10.91 4.91 -10.22
N GLN A 150 10.11 4.85 -9.16
CA GLN A 150 9.36 3.65 -8.77
C GLN A 150 7.85 3.90 -8.73
N PRO A 151 7.03 2.94 -9.18
CA PRO A 151 5.60 2.98 -8.91
C PRO A 151 5.35 2.79 -7.41
N VAL A 152 4.68 3.76 -6.79
CA VAL A 152 4.39 3.77 -5.35
C VAL A 152 2.92 3.59 -5.04
N SER A 153 2.07 3.85 -6.02
CA SER A 153 0.62 3.66 -5.90
C SER A 153 0.02 3.32 -7.26
N VAL A 154 -0.91 2.38 -7.27
CA VAL A 154 -1.74 2.06 -8.42
C VAL A 154 -3.19 2.06 -7.99
N GLN A 155 -4.01 2.85 -8.66
CA GLN A 155 -5.45 2.90 -8.47
C GLN A 155 -6.15 2.37 -9.71
N THR A 156 -7.04 1.38 -9.51
CA THR A 156 -7.81 0.78 -10.58
C THR A 156 -9.28 1.12 -10.39
N SER A 157 -9.92 1.67 -11.41
CA SER A 157 -11.35 1.97 -11.39
C SER A 157 -12.06 1.43 -12.62
N ASP A 158 -13.37 1.25 -12.53
CA ASP A 158 -14.24 0.88 -13.65
C ASP A 158 -15.34 1.92 -13.88
N ALA A 159 -16.01 1.80 -15.02
CA ALA A 159 -17.09 2.69 -15.38
C ALA A 159 -18.37 2.49 -14.52
N ALA A 160 -18.47 1.43 -13.75
CA ALA A 160 -19.54 1.20 -12.78
C ALA A 160 -19.29 1.93 -11.45
N GLY A 161 -18.13 2.57 -11.29
CA GLY A 161 -17.76 3.35 -10.10
C GLY A 161 -17.13 2.52 -8.98
N ASN A 162 -16.63 1.32 -9.29
CA ASN A 162 -15.72 0.63 -8.41
C ASN A 162 -14.35 1.30 -8.47
N ASN A 163 -13.68 1.32 -7.34
CA ASN A 163 -12.35 1.91 -7.23
C ASN A 163 -11.58 1.13 -6.17
N VAL A 164 -10.51 0.48 -6.58
CA VAL A 164 -9.60 -0.23 -5.70
C VAL A 164 -8.21 0.32 -5.92
N GLY A 165 -7.51 0.56 -4.83
CA GLY A 165 -6.18 1.12 -4.90
C GLY A 165 -5.39 0.74 -3.65
N GLY A 166 -4.10 0.90 -3.73
CA GLY A 166 -3.19 0.62 -2.65
C GLY A 166 -1.76 0.83 -3.07
N GLY A 167 -0.86 0.58 -2.13
CA GLY A 167 0.56 0.51 -2.42
C GLY A 167 0.85 -0.63 -3.39
N VAL A 168 1.98 -0.56 -4.02
CA VAL A 168 2.51 -1.60 -4.90
C VAL A 168 2.89 -2.80 -4.07
N ALA A 169 2.32 -3.95 -4.40
CA ALA A 169 2.51 -5.17 -3.63
C ALA A 169 3.89 -5.82 -3.83
N GLN A 170 4.44 -5.72 -5.03
CA GLN A 170 5.79 -6.19 -5.36
C GLN A 170 6.30 -5.56 -6.65
N ASN A 171 7.58 -5.22 -6.66
CA ASN A 171 8.33 -4.73 -7.81
C ASN A 171 9.47 -5.69 -8.13
N ASN A 172 9.58 -6.13 -9.38
CA ASN A 172 10.78 -6.77 -9.90
C ASN A 172 11.57 -5.75 -10.73
N TRP A 173 12.52 -5.09 -10.07
CA TRP A 173 13.38 -4.06 -10.68
C TRP A 173 14.63 -4.60 -11.37
N GLN A 174 14.77 -5.91 -11.48
CA GLN A 174 16.08 -6.48 -11.77
C GLN A 174 16.51 -6.45 -13.24
N ASP A 175 15.60 -6.26 -14.17
CA ASP A 175 15.95 -6.24 -15.60
C ASP A 175 15.33 -5.03 -16.30
N ASN A 176 16.16 -4.24 -16.96
CA ASN A 176 15.87 -2.95 -17.61
C ASN A 176 14.83 -2.99 -18.74
N GLU A 177 14.18 -4.11 -19.01
CA GLU A 177 13.28 -4.22 -20.16
C GLU A 177 11.80 -4.16 -19.77
N ASP A 178 11.39 -4.77 -18.65
CA ASP A 178 10.00 -4.76 -18.23
C ASP A 178 9.87 -4.75 -16.70
N THR A 179 9.32 -3.69 -16.14
CA THR A 179 8.97 -3.64 -14.73
C THR A 179 7.62 -4.29 -14.51
N VAL A 180 7.55 -5.23 -13.57
CA VAL A 180 6.33 -5.98 -13.25
C VAL A 180 5.83 -5.59 -11.87
N VAL A 181 4.58 -5.22 -11.80
CA VAL A 181 3.88 -4.85 -10.57
C VAL A 181 2.69 -5.76 -10.37
N TYR A 182 2.46 -6.19 -9.13
CA TYR A 182 1.32 -7.00 -8.76
C TYR A 182 0.41 -6.25 -7.78
N GLN A 183 -0.89 -6.36 -7.98
CA GLN A 183 -1.90 -5.74 -7.14
C GLN A 183 -3.23 -6.48 -7.23
N TYR A 184 -4.11 -6.25 -6.26
CA TYR A 184 -5.50 -6.66 -6.39
C TYR A 184 -6.21 -5.84 -7.48
N GLY A 185 -7.05 -6.50 -8.27
CA GLY A 185 -7.75 -5.90 -9.40
C GLY A 185 -9.27 -5.88 -9.24
N LEU A 186 -9.92 -5.44 -10.30
CA LEU A 186 -11.37 -5.47 -10.46
C LEU A 186 -11.79 -6.71 -11.26
N TRP A 187 -13.07 -6.78 -11.64
CA TRP A 187 -13.62 -7.89 -12.42
C TRP A 187 -13.21 -7.76 -13.88
N PRO A 188 -12.61 -8.80 -14.47
CA PRO A 188 -12.05 -8.76 -15.84
C PRO A 188 -13.12 -8.75 -16.94
N ASP A 189 -14.41 -8.98 -16.62
CA ASP A 189 -15.53 -8.89 -17.54
C ASP A 189 -15.94 -7.43 -17.87
N GLU A 190 -15.40 -6.44 -17.16
CA GLU A 190 -15.57 -5.03 -17.50
C GLU A 190 -14.96 -4.71 -18.88
N ALA A 191 -15.60 -3.77 -19.59
CA ALA A 191 -15.14 -3.38 -20.93
C ALA A 191 -13.76 -2.75 -20.94
N ALA A 192 -13.45 -1.97 -19.90
CA ALA A 192 -12.14 -1.39 -19.66
C ALA A 192 -12.01 -1.01 -18.19
N TRP A 193 -10.77 -0.97 -17.74
CA TRP A 193 -10.33 -0.39 -16.47
C TRP A 193 -9.54 0.88 -16.73
N LYS A 194 -9.64 1.80 -15.80
CA LYS A 194 -8.79 2.96 -15.73
C LYS A 194 -7.73 2.70 -14.67
N LEU A 195 -6.47 2.74 -15.09
CA LEU A 195 -5.30 2.57 -14.24
C LEU A 195 -4.64 3.92 -14.05
N ARG A 196 -4.59 4.41 -12.83
CA ARG A 196 -3.83 5.59 -12.46
C ARG A 196 -2.63 5.15 -11.65
N MET A 197 -1.45 5.32 -12.20
CA MET A 197 -0.18 4.92 -11.59
C MET A 197 0.56 6.17 -11.12
N GLU A 198 1.05 6.14 -9.89
CA GLU A 198 1.90 7.18 -9.32
C GLU A 198 3.32 6.68 -9.22
N PHE A 199 4.25 7.47 -9.74
CA PHE A 199 5.68 7.20 -9.69
C PHE A 199 6.37 8.22 -8.79
N SER A 200 7.27 7.73 -7.96
CA SER A 200 8.09 8.53 -7.05
C SER A 200 9.57 8.33 -7.36
N GLN A 201 10.31 9.42 -7.40
CA GLN A 201 11.76 9.41 -7.53
C GLN A 201 12.38 8.82 -6.25
N GLN A 202 13.47 8.05 -6.40
CA GLN A 202 14.17 7.40 -5.29
C GLN A 202 15.59 7.92 -5.08
N SER A 203 16.18 8.55 -6.09
CA SER A 203 17.52 9.15 -6.07
C SER A 203 17.58 10.36 -6.99
N ASP A 204 18.72 11.02 -7.07
CA ASP A 204 19.00 12.15 -7.94
C ASP A 204 18.06 13.36 -7.73
N PHE A 205 17.69 13.61 -6.47
CA PHE A 205 16.88 14.76 -6.08
C PHE A 205 17.65 16.06 -6.27
N ALA A 206 16.92 17.15 -6.60
CA ALA A 206 17.52 18.48 -6.65
C ALA A 206 17.89 18.95 -5.22
N ASP A 207 18.97 19.72 -5.09
CA ASP A 207 19.41 20.27 -3.78
C ASP A 207 18.30 21.03 -3.07
N SER A 208 17.41 21.71 -3.82
CA SER A 208 16.27 22.45 -3.27
C SER A 208 15.14 21.56 -2.72
N GLU A 209 15.19 20.26 -2.97
CA GLU A 209 14.25 19.27 -2.47
C GLU A 209 14.78 18.52 -1.25
N LEU A 210 16.08 18.71 -0.92
CA LEU A 210 16.76 17.95 0.12
C LEU A 210 16.84 18.72 1.44
N TRP A 211 16.73 17.97 2.52
CA TRP A 211 17.05 18.42 3.88
C TRP A 211 17.84 17.34 4.61
N SER A 212 19.04 17.72 5.06
CA SER A 212 19.94 16.83 5.80
C SER A 212 20.01 17.24 7.28
N VAL A 213 19.96 16.24 8.15
CA VAL A 213 20.07 16.38 9.60
C VAL A 213 21.06 15.33 10.10
N GLN A 214 22.04 15.77 10.88
CA GLN A 214 23.08 14.91 11.45
C GLN A 214 22.85 14.69 12.95
N ASP A 215 23.45 13.64 13.48
CA ASP A 215 23.51 13.32 14.90
C ASP A 215 22.11 13.15 15.55
N ILE A 216 21.13 12.61 14.83
CA ILE A 216 19.82 12.30 15.41
C ILE A 216 19.99 11.19 16.45
N PRO A 217 19.73 11.44 17.76
CA PRO A 217 19.98 10.44 18.78
C PRO A 217 19.04 9.25 18.66
N LEU A 218 19.59 8.05 18.86
CA LEU A 218 18.84 6.81 18.95
C LEU A 218 18.54 6.52 20.43
N GLU A 219 17.37 6.95 20.89
CA GLU A 219 16.96 6.82 22.28
C GLU A 219 16.23 5.49 22.55
N PRO A 220 16.38 4.91 23.75
CA PRO A 220 15.54 3.76 24.12
C PRO A 220 14.04 4.10 24.07
N GLY A 221 13.23 3.19 23.55
CA GLY A 221 11.79 3.38 23.44
C GLY A 221 11.03 2.05 23.35
N ARG A 222 9.70 2.14 23.34
CA ARG A 222 8.84 0.97 23.17
C ARG A 222 8.18 1.04 21.82
N GLN A 223 8.08 -0.10 21.14
CA GLN A 223 7.44 -0.21 19.83
C GLN A 223 5.99 0.29 19.85
N MET A 224 5.24 -0.06 20.90
CA MET A 224 3.85 0.37 21.04
C MET A 224 3.70 1.89 21.16
N ASP A 225 4.63 2.57 21.83
CA ASP A 225 4.60 4.02 22.00
C ASP A 225 4.92 4.73 20.68
N PHE A 226 5.80 4.15 19.86
CA PHE A 226 6.12 4.63 18.54
C PHE A 226 4.90 4.65 17.61
N TYR A 227 4.14 3.55 17.51
CA TYR A 227 2.95 3.49 16.67
C TYR A 227 1.75 4.27 17.22
N ASN A 228 1.71 4.54 18.51
CA ASN A 228 0.66 5.33 19.16
C ASN A 228 1.00 6.81 19.34
N PHE A 229 1.84 7.36 18.47
CA PHE A 229 2.40 8.71 18.52
C PHE A 229 1.37 9.81 18.85
N ASN A 230 0.15 9.72 18.31
CA ASN A 230 -0.90 10.71 18.50
C ASN A 230 -1.80 10.51 19.73
N ASN A 231 -1.66 9.41 20.46
CA ASN A 231 -2.75 8.96 21.34
C ASN A 231 -2.52 9.18 22.82
N ARG A 232 -1.49 9.95 23.30
CA ARG A 232 -1.29 9.94 24.73
C ARG A 232 -0.78 11.21 25.41
N ARG A 233 -1.49 11.52 26.48
CA ARG A 233 -0.97 12.29 27.62
C ARG A 233 0.33 11.64 28.11
N GLY A 234 1.46 12.28 27.85
CA GLY A 234 2.77 11.90 28.41
C GLY A 234 3.78 11.34 27.41
N ASN A 235 3.49 11.27 26.11
CA ASN A 235 4.50 10.90 25.12
C ASN A 235 5.40 12.13 24.84
N THR A 236 6.59 12.13 25.41
CA THR A 236 7.60 13.16 25.20
C THR A 236 8.42 12.84 23.94
N ASN A 237 7.76 12.86 22.77
CA ASN A 237 8.51 12.83 21.53
C ASN A 237 9.19 14.18 21.36
N THR A 238 10.47 14.22 21.60
CA THR A 238 11.27 15.43 21.48
C THR A 238 11.51 15.72 20.02
N VAL A 239 11.12 16.91 19.55
CA VAL A 239 11.51 17.40 18.23
C VAL A 239 13.03 17.61 18.28
N PHE A 240 13.73 16.92 17.41
CA PHE A 240 15.18 17.01 17.29
C PHE A 240 15.59 18.13 16.32
N ALA A 241 14.92 18.18 15.16
CA ALA A 241 15.17 19.20 14.15
C ALA A 241 13.88 19.60 13.44
N GLU A 242 13.84 20.82 12.94
CA GLU A 242 12.71 21.33 12.14
C GLU A 242 13.20 22.30 11.04
N THR A 243 12.47 22.35 9.93
CA THR A 243 12.75 23.25 8.81
C THR A 243 11.48 23.55 8.02
N ASP A 244 11.52 24.59 7.20
CA ASP A 244 10.54 24.85 6.15
C ASP A 244 11.14 24.46 4.80
N LEU A 245 10.51 23.52 4.11
CA LEU A 245 10.94 23.02 2.80
C LEU A 245 9.76 22.99 1.84
N ASN A 246 9.89 23.64 0.70
CA ASN A 246 8.87 23.68 -0.37
C ASN A 246 7.46 24.06 0.11
N GLY A 247 7.35 24.93 1.13
CA GLY A 247 6.08 25.40 1.68
C GLY A 247 5.47 24.49 2.75
N PHE A 248 6.21 23.48 3.20
CA PHE A 248 5.82 22.58 4.28
C PHE A 248 6.78 22.72 5.46
N HIS A 249 6.23 22.75 6.67
CA HIS A 249 7.01 22.69 7.90
C HIS A 249 7.26 21.23 8.27
N LEU A 250 8.52 20.84 8.26
CA LEU A 250 8.97 19.47 8.54
C LEU A 250 9.58 19.40 9.93
N LYS A 251 9.28 18.32 10.65
CA LYS A 251 9.87 18.00 11.95
C LYS A 251 10.38 16.58 11.95
N ILE A 252 11.60 16.41 12.46
CA ILE A 252 12.19 15.11 12.77
C ILE A 252 12.22 14.96 14.28
N PHE A 253 11.73 13.84 14.77
CA PHE A 253 11.77 13.47 16.17
C PHE A 253 12.98 12.58 16.46
N ALA A 254 13.45 12.56 17.72
CA ALA A 254 14.49 11.63 18.13
C ALA A 254 14.10 10.20 17.75
N ALA A 255 15.03 9.48 17.13
CA ALA A 255 14.81 8.10 16.75
C ALA A 255 14.73 7.19 17.98
N LYS A 256 14.03 6.07 17.86
CA LYS A 256 13.82 5.13 18.98
C LYS A 256 14.42 3.77 18.65
N GLN A 257 15.19 3.22 19.58
CA GLN A 257 15.56 1.80 19.59
C GLN A 257 14.59 1.04 20.49
N PHE A 258 13.93 0.02 19.95
CA PHE A 258 12.89 -0.70 20.69
C PHE A 258 13.50 -1.64 21.73
N THR A 259 13.05 -1.49 22.99
CA THR A 259 13.49 -2.29 24.12
C THR A 259 12.56 -3.46 24.45
N ASP A 260 11.38 -3.53 23.81
CA ASP A 260 10.34 -4.53 24.01
C ASP A 260 10.23 -5.54 22.84
N VAL A 261 11.29 -5.67 22.04
CA VAL A 261 11.39 -6.70 21.00
C VAL A 261 11.69 -8.09 21.61
N PRO A 262 11.22 -9.17 20.99
CA PRO A 262 11.48 -10.51 21.47
C PRO A 262 13.00 -10.80 21.61
N PRO A 263 13.40 -11.61 22.60
CA PRO A 263 14.79 -12.08 22.70
C PRO A 263 15.23 -12.75 21.38
N ASN A 264 16.44 -12.48 20.96
CA ASN A 264 17.03 -12.96 19.70
C ASN A 264 16.48 -12.33 18.41
N SER A 265 15.68 -11.28 18.50
CA SER A 265 15.36 -10.42 17.35
C SER A 265 16.55 -9.51 17.04
N GLN A 266 16.71 -9.18 15.75
CA GLN A 266 17.62 -8.10 15.39
C GLN A 266 17.17 -6.78 16.04
N PRO A 267 18.09 -5.91 16.47
CA PRO A 267 17.74 -4.59 16.97
C PRO A 267 16.86 -3.85 15.98
N GLN A 268 15.71 -3.44 16.45
CA GLN A 268 14.73 -2.70 15.69
C GLN A 268 14.49 -1.33 16.31
N GLY A 269 14.08 -0.41 15.49
CA GLY A 269 13.78 0.94 15.94
C GLY A 269 12.76 1.62 15.08
N GLY A 270 12.60 2.91 15.30
CA GLY A 270 11.69 3.74 14.55
C GLY A 270 12.14 5.18 14.44
N LEU A 271 11.91 5.76 13.28
CA LEU A 271 12.09 7.17 12.98
C LEU A 271 10.75 7.79 12.65
N THR A 272 10.49 8.98 13.19
CA THR A 272 9.23 9.69 12.93
C THR A 272 9.51 11.05 12.30
N ILE A 273 8.78 11.35 11.22
CA ILE A 273 8.84 12.62 10.52
C ILE A 273 7.44 13.19 10.42
N GLN A 274 7.25 14.46 10.71
CA GLN A 274 5.96 15.16 10.54
C GLN A 274 6.08 16.22 9.44
N ALA A 275 5.09 16.28 8.57
CA ALA A 275 4.91 17.36 7.59
C ALA A 275 3.62 18.14 7.89
N THR A 276 3.69 19.46 7.99
CA THR A 276 2.55 20.34 8.26
C THR A 276 2.51 21.50 7.24
N PRO A 277 1.38 21.75 6.55
CA PRO A 277 0.17 20.89 6.52
C PRO A 277 0.46 19.51 5.92
N SER A 278 -0.54 18.61 5.90
CA SER A 278 -0.41 17.32 5.22
C SER A 278 -0.01 17.50 3.77
N LEU A 279 0.89 16.64 3.29
CA LEU A 279 1.30 16.66 1.90
C LEU A 279 0.09 16.39 0.99
N PRO A 280 -0.14 17.22 -0.02
CA PRO A 280 -1.19 16.96 -1.00
C PRO A 280 -0.81 15.77 -1.88
N GLU A 281 -1.80 15.26 -2.60
CA GLU A 281 -1.55 14.25 -3.62
C GLU A 281 -0.49 14.75 -4.61
N GLY A 282 0.45 13.90 -4.96
CA GLY A 282 1.55 14.24 -5.85
C GLY A 282 2.77 14.89 -5.18
N MET A 283 2.74 15.06 -3.86
CA MET A 283 3.92 15.39 -3.07
C MET A 283 4.32 14.19 -2.22
N ARG A 284 5.61 13.87 -2.24
CA ARG A 284 6.17 12.71 -1.52
C ARG A 284 7.34 13.13 -0.63
N LEU A 285 7.39 12.49 0.53
CA LEU A 285 8.54 12.49 1.43
C LEU A 285 9.27 11.17 1.26
N THR A 286 10.53 11.22 0.86
CA THR A 286 11.38 10.04 0.62
C THR A 286 12.65 10.16 1.45
N ILE A 287 13.09 9.08 2.08
CA ILE A 287 14.41 9.01 2.69
C ILE A 287 15.42 8.83 1.56
N ALA A 288 16.19 9.89 1.27
CA ALA A 288 17.24 9.87 0.26
C ALA A 288 18.52 9.18 0.75
N LYS A 289 18.80 9.33 2.06
CA LYS A 289 19.94 8.68 2.72
C LYS A 289 19.67 8.53 4.21
N LEU A 290 20.04 7.39 4.77
CA LEU A 290 20.02 7.14 6.21
C LEU A 290 21.25 6.31 6.59
N THR A 291 22.11 6.88 7.42
CA THR A 291 23.36 6.23 7.87
C THR A 291 23.52 6.34 9.37
N ASP A 292 24.40 5.51 9.92
CA ASP A 292 24.90 5.65 11.30
C ASP A 292 26.03 6.69 11.38
N ASP A 293 26.56 6.90 12.59
CA ASP A 293 27.71 7.77 12.91
C ASP A 293 29.03 7.28 12.30
N GLN A 294 29.07 6.05 11.76
CA GLN A 294 30.23 5.46 11.05
C GLN A 294 30.03 5.46 9.53
N THR A 295 28.95 6.11 9.04
CA THR A 295 28.56 6.17 7.63
C THR A 295 28.08 4.85 6.99
N ASN A 296 27.73 3.84 7.80
CA ASN A 296 27.11 2.62 7.30
C ASN A 296 25.62 2.88 7.01
N ASP A 297 25.11 2.30 5.94
CA ASP A 297 23.69 2.40 5.59
C ASP A 297 22.81 1.67 6.60
N ILE A 298 21.77 2.34 7.08
CA ILE A 298 20.75 1.77 7.96
C ILE A 298 19.56 1.31 7.14
N GLY A 299 19.20 0.04 7.30
CA GLY A 299 18.02 -0.51 6.66
C GLY A 299 16.73 0.06 7.25
N TYR A 300 15.80 0.47 6.40
CA TYR A 300 14.50 0.98 6.83
C TYR A 300 13.35 0.45 5.96
N TRP A 301 12.12 0.59 6.47
CA TRP A 301 10.89 0.34 5.72
C TRP A 301 9.81 1.34 6.13
N ASP A 302 8.90 1.64 5.20
CA ASP A 302 7.71 2.43 5.51
C ASP A 302 6.79 1.63 6.43
N SER A 303 6.55 2.14 7.63
CA SER A 303 5.68 1.53 8.64
C SER A 303 4.28 2.14 8.65
N GLY A 304 4.03 3.11 7.78
CA GLY A 304 2.75 3.78 7.64
C GLY A 304 2.74 5.24 8.08
N TRP A 305 1.56 5.81 8.05
CA TRP A 305 1.35 7.21 8.40
C TRP A 305 0.09 7.42 9.23
N ASN A 306 0.09 8.48 10.03
CA ASN A 306 -1.01 8.88 10.87
C ASN A 306 -1.33 10.37 10.72
N GLY A 307 -2.59 10.73 10.92
CA GLY A 307 -3.03 12.11 10.89
C GLY A 307 -3.53 12.56 9.53
N GLY A 308 -3.63 13.85 9.34
CA GLY A 308 -4.09 14.47 8.10
C GLY A 308 -4.62 15.88 8.31
N GLY A 309 -4.84 16.60 7.21
CA GLY A 309 -5.40 17.95 7.20
C GLY A 309 -4.46 19.02 7.76
N ALA A 310 -5.02 19.97 8.50
CA ALA A 310 -4.27 21.14 9.02
C ALA A 310 -3.23 20.77 10.08
N ASN A 311 -3.41 19.64 10.78
CA ASN A 311 -2.49 19.17 11.82
C ASN A 311 -1.27 18.44 11.24
N GLY A 312 -1.23 18.24 9.93
CA GLY A 312 -0.15 17.56 9.25
C GLY A 312 -0.27 16.05 9.26
N THR A 313 0.67 15.42 8.58
CA THR A 313 0.82 13.97 8.49
C THR A 313 2.11 13.55 9.18
N ILE A 314 2.03 12.48 9.95
CA ILE A 314 3.16 11.85 10.64
C ILE A 314 3.50 10.57 9.89
N TYR A 315 4.74 10.46 9.45
CA TYR A 315 5.30 9.31 8.75
C TYR A 315 6.15 8.52 9.74
N HIS A 316 5.95 7.21 9.75
CA HIS A 316 6.68 6.27 10.58
C HIS A 316 7.54 5.36 9.72
N TYR A 317 8.83 5.34 9.99
CA TYR A 317 9.78 4.43 9.36
C TYR A 317 10.31 3.45 10.39
N GLY A 318 10.15 2.16 10.13
CA GLY A 318 10.82 1.14 10.92
C GLY A 318 12.30 1.07 10.56
N LEU A 319 13.15 0.80 11.53
CA LEU A 319 14.61 0.71 11.38
C LEU A 319 15.10 -0.69 11.75
N ARG A 320 16.14 -1.14 11.08
CA ARG A 320 16.83 -2.42 11.36
C ARG A 320 18.33 -2.22 11.32
N ASP A 321 19.06 -3.23 11.75
CA ASP A 321 20.52 -3.25 11.76
C ASP A 321 21.12 -2.14 12.67
N LEU A 322 20.53 -1.96 13.88
CA LEU A 322 20.85 -0.91 14.83
C LEU A 322 21.87 -1.35 15.90
N ASP A 323 22.61 -2.44 15.71
CA ASP A 323 23.57 -2.93 16.70
C ASP A 323 24.78 -1.97 16.80
N GLY A 324 24.98 -1.43 18.01
CA GLY A 324 26.06 -0.48 18.28
C GLY A 324 25.83 0.94 17.75
N VAL A 325 24.69 1.22 17.10
CA VAL A 325 24.34 2.55 16.59
C VAL A 325 23.92 3.47 17.74
N THR A 326 24.46 4.67 17.80
CA THR A 326 24.10 5.69 18.79
C THR A 326 23.38 6.89 18.20
N ASN A 327 23.73 7.26 16.99
CA ASN A 327 23.15 8.38 16.25
C ASN A 327 22.90 8.01 14.80
N LEU A 328 22.01 8.75 14.16
CA LEU A 328 21.67 8.61 12.76
C LEU A 328 21.90 9.92 12.01
N ASP A 329 22.40 9.81 10.78
CA ASP A 329 22.44 10.90 9.82
C ASP A 329 21.36 10.64 8.75
N LEU A 330 20.48 11.60 8.56
CA LEU A 330 19.31 11.50 7.71
C LEU A 330 19.32 12.59 6.65
N THR A 331 19.10 12.21 5.40
CA THR A 331 18.72 13.13 4.34
C THR A 331 17.36 12.70 3.80
N ILE A 332 16.40 13.62 3.82
CA ILE A 332 15.08 13.44 3.22
C ILE A 332 14.93 14.32 2.00
N ALA A 333 14.12 13.84 1.06
CA ALA A 333 13.67 14.60 -0.10
C ALA A 333 12.17 14.86 0.00
N LEU A 334 11.77 16.11 -0.25
CA LEU A 334 10.38 16.49 -0.44
C LEU A 334 10.19 16.91 -1.90
N HIS A 335 9.59 16.05 -2.69
CA HIS A 335 9.56 16.17 -4.14
C HIS A 335 8.18 15.87 -4.74
N LYS A 336 8.02 16.16 -6.03
CA LYS A 336 6.79 15.85 -6.77
C LYS A 336 6.86 14.45 -7.36
N SER A 337 5.77 13.68 -7.21
CA SER A 337 5.55 12.45 -7.97
C SER A 337 4.93 12.73 -9.34
N ARG A 338 4.95 11.74 -10.23
CA ARG A 338 4.38 11.77 -11.57
C ARG A 338 3.20 10.82 -11.68
N PHE A 339 2.21 11.19 -12.45
CA PHE A 339 1.02 10.37 -12.66
C PHE A 339 0.83 10.06 -14.13
N VAL A 340 0.52 8.81 -14.42
CA VAL A 340 0.05 8.40 -15.75
C VAL A 340 -1.26 7.63 -15.60
N GLU A 341 -2.15 7.79 -16.59
CA GLU A 341 -3.45 7.13 -16.59
C GLU A 341 -3.69 6.40 -17.90
N PHE A 342 -4.06 5.13 -17.81
CA PHE A 342 -4.38 4.27 -18.94
C PHE A 342 -5.83 3.81 -18.85
N THR A 343 -6.52 3.69 -19.99
CA THR A 343 -7.83 3.06 -20.05
C THR A 343 -7.70 1.77 -20.86
N VAL A 344 -7.59 0.64 -20.20
CA VAL A 344 -7.19 -0.63 -20.82
C VAL A 344 -8.08 -1.78 -20.37
N LYS A 345 -8.14 -2.84 -21.17
CA LYS A 345 -8.82 -4.08 -20.82
C LYS A 345 -7.78 -5.12 -20.42
N PRO A 346 -7.93 -5.78 -19.24
CA PRO A 346 -7.02 -6.84 -18.87
C PRO A 346 -7.22 -8.09 -19.73
N GLU A 347 -6.14 -8.77 -20.03
CA GLU A 347 -6.17 -10.16 -20.45
C GLU A 347 -6.49 -11.05 -19.23
N ILE A 348 -7.13 -12.18 -19.45
CA ILE A 348 -7.36 -13.16 -18.37
C ILE A 348 -6.23 -14.17 -18.40
N ALA A 349 -5.58 -14.37 -17.24
CA ALA A 349 -4.56 -15.39 -17.11
C ALA A 349 -5.12 -16.77 -17.49
N PRO A 350 -4.40 -17.60 -18.23
CA PRO A 350 -4.82 -18.97 -18.49
C PRO A 350 -4.94 -19.72 -17.14
N PRO A 351 -5.90 -20.66 -17.05
CA PRO A 351 -5.99 -21.49 -15.84
C PRO A 351 -4.65 -22.21 -15.61
N VAL A 352 -4.22 -22.25 -14.37
CA VAL A 352 -3.02 -22.99 -14.00
C VAL A 352 -3.26 -24.45 -14.38
N ALA A 353 -2.41 -25.01 -15.25
CA ALA A 353 -2.50 -26.41 -15.58
C ALA A 353 -2.20 -27.20 -14.31
N THR A 354 -3.23 -27.83 -13.73
CA THR A 354 -3.04 -28.78 -12.63
C THR A 354 -2.11 -29.87 -13.15
N ALA A 355 -0.90 -29.93 -12.62
CA ALA A 355 -0.01 -31.03 -12.93
C ALA A 355 -0.77 -32.34 -12.58
N ALA A 356 -1.02 -33.16 -13.58
CA ALA A 356 -1.63 -34.47 -13.38
C ALA A 356 -0.74 -35.23 -12.38
N GLN A 357 -1.29 -35.48 -11.18
CA GLN A 357 -0.69 -36.31 -10.15
C GLN A 357 -0.66 -37.76 -10.61
#